data_fa9ac77655e81e61f8d13ad192f6de58
#
_entry.id   fa9ac77655e81e61f8d13ad192f6de58
#
_cell.length_a   1.000
_cell.length_b   1.000
_cell.length_c   1.000
_cell.angle_alpha   90.00
_cell.angle_beta   90.00
_cell.angle_gamma   90.00
#
_symmetry.space_group_name_H-M   'P 1'
#
loop_
_entity.id
_entity.type
_entity.pdbx_description
1 polymer ?
#
loop_
_entity_poly.entity_id
_entity_poly.type
_entity_poly.pdbx_seq_one_letter_code
_entity_poly.pdbx_strand_id
1 'polypeptide(L)'
;MKRYIEWEEFEQTFPIRLNAQQKSAVQSVNGPVLLLAVPGSGKTTVLVTRLGYMIYCKGIDPEKILTVTYTVAATKDMSRRFAGYFGEELADRLEFRTINGLCAKIISYYGRMIGKKPFELVQDDGDDNSPDKKNSDGQNV
;
A
#
# COMPACT_ATOMS: atom_id res chain seq x y z
N MET A 1 -4.35 -27.40 -7.24
CA MET A 1 -5.18 -26.61 -8.15
C MET A 1 -5.79 -25.47 -7.35
N LYS A 2 -5.39 -24.21 -7.58
CA LYS A 2 -6.02 -23.09 -6.89
C LYS A 2 -7.45 -22.98 -7.40
N ARG A 3 -8.42 -23.20 -6.53
CA ARG A 3 -9.83 -23.01 -6.85
C ARG A 3 -10.12 -21.50 -6.80
N TYR A 4 -10.41 -20.94 -7.93
CA TYR A 4 -10.97 -19.59 -7.99
C TYR A 4 -12.45 -19.68 -7.65
N ILE A 5 -12.94 -18.65 -6.95
CA ILE A 5 -14.34 -18.56 -6.56
C ILE A 5 -15.04 -17.48 -7.38
N GLU A 6 -16.33 -17.64 -7.60
CA GLU A 6 -17.16 -16.65 -8.24
C GLU A 6 -17.48 -15.51 -7.27
N TRP A 7 -17.98 -14.40 -7.82
CA TRP A 7 -18.29 -13.21 -7.02
C TRP A 7 -19.28 -13.50 -5.89
N GLU A 8 -20.30 -14.27 -6.16
CA GLU A 8 -21.35 -14.61 -5.21
C GLU A 8 -20.79 -15.40 -4.02
N GLU A 9 -19.91 -16.34 -4.28
CA GLU A 9 -19.21 -17.12 -3.25
C GLU A 9 -18.27 -16.19 -2.45
N PHE A 10 -17.61 -15.24 -3.10
CA PHE A 10 -16.74 -14.27 -2.46
C PHE A 10 -17.51 -13.36 -1.49
N GLU A 11 -18.64 -12.81 -1.91
CA GLU A 11 -19.52 -11.99 -1.05
C GLU A 11 -20.08 -12.78 0.15
N GLN A 12 -20.33 -14.07 0.00
CA GLN A 12 -20.83 -14.92 1.07
C GLN A 12 -19.74 -15.34 2.06
N THR A 13 -18.52 -15.50 1.56
CA THR A 13 -17.37 -15.98 2.36
C THR A 13 -16.82 -14.86 3.25
N PHE A 14 -16.77 -13.63 2.73
CA PHE A 14 -16.16 -12.50 3.43
C PHE A 14 -17.23 -11.48 3.85
N PRO A 15 -17.18 -10.93 5.07
CA PRO A 15 -18.19 -10.02 5.61
C PRO A 15 -18.06 -8.61 5.02
N ILE A 16 -18.11 -8.51 3.70
CA ILE A 16 -17.89 -7.28 2.94
C ILE A 16 -19.23 -6.81 2.39
N ARG A 17 -19.59 -5.55 2.70
CA ARG A 17 -20.80 -4.92 2.18
C ARG A 17 -20.41 -3.76 1.27
N LEU A 18 -20.77 -3.86 0.01
CA LEU A 18 -20.53 -2.84 -1.00
C LEU A 18 -21.83 -2.40 -1.64
N ASN A 19 -21.93 -1.11 -1.96
CA ASN A 19 -22.96 -0.63 -2.86
C ASN A 19 -22.62 -0.96 -4.33
N ALA A 20 -23.55 -0.73 -5.26
CA ALA A 20 -23.39 -1.08 -6.66
C ALA A 20 -22.17 -0.41 -7.32
N GLN A 21 -21.89 0.86 -6.99
CA GLN A 21 -20.74 1.58 -7.53
C GLN A 21 -19.42 1.04 -7.00
N GLN A 22 -19.35 0.75 -5.70
CA GLN A 22 -18.20 0.14 -5.05
C GLN A 22 -17.92 -1.26 -5.61
N LYS A 23 -18.96 -2.07 -5.81
CA LYS A 23 -18.87 -3.39 -6.44
C LYS A 23 -18.29 -3.28 -7.85
N SER A 24 -18.80 -2.37 -8.66
CA SER A 24 -18.27 -2.11 -10.00
C SER A 24 -16.78 -1.74 -9.98
N ALA A 25 -16.36 -0.86 -9.05
CA ALA A 25 -14.97 -0.48 -8.88
C ALA A 25 -14.07 -1.66 -8.47
N VAL A 26 -14.56 -2.54 -7.60
CA VAL A 26 -13.84 -3.76 -7.19
C VAL A 26 -13.64 -4.71 -8.38
N GLN A 27 -14.68 -4.92 -9.18
CA GLN A 27 -14.65 -5.87 -10.30
C GLN A 27 -13.91 -5.36 -11.54
N SER A 28 -13.71 -4.06 -11.66
CA SER A 28 -12.98 -3.46 -12.78
C SER A 28 -11.47 -3.58 -12.59
N VAL A 29 -10.89 -4.73 -12.93
CA VAL A 29 -9.45 -5.00 -12.72
C VAL A 29 -8.60 -4.87 -13.98
N ASN A 30 -9.20 -4.81 -15.14
CA ASN A 30 -8.51 -4.68 -16.42
C ASN A 30 -8.39 -3.22 -16.83
N GLY A 31 -7.15 -2.78 -17.10
CA GLY A 31 -6.87 -1.41 -17.50
C GLY A 31 -6.89 -0.38 -16.36
N PRO A 32 -6.62 0.89 -16.68
CA PRO A 32 -6.62 1.96 -15.69
C PRO A 32 -8.03 2.27 -15.22
N VAL A 33 -8.20 2.39 -13.90
CA VAL A 33 -9.46 2.73 -13.24
C VAL A 33 -9.24 3.89 -12.30
N LEU A 34 -10.05 4.94 -12.39
CA LEU A 34 -10.09 6.06 -11.47
C LEU A 34 -11.36 5.97 -10.60
N LEU A 35 -11.17 5.81 -9.30
CA LEU A 35 -12.25 5.84 -8.33
C LEU A 35 -12.29 7.21 -7.64
N LEU A 36 -13.32 7.99 -7.94
CA LEU A 36 -13.58 9.26 -7.27
C LEU A 36 -14.51 9.01 -6.08
N ALA A 37 -14.06 9.39 -4.90
CA ALA A 37 -14.82 9.17 -3.69
C ALA A 37 -14.55 10.28 -2.66
N VAL A 38 -15.60 10.73 -1.99
CA VAL A 38 -15.48 11.71 -0.92
C VAL A 38 -14.87 11.09 0.36
N PRO A 39 -14.28 11.90 1.26
CA PRO A 39 -13.82 11.42 2.55
C PRO A 39 -14.93 10.68 3.32
N GLY A 40 -14.60 9.55 3.96
CA GLY A 40 -15.56 8.74 4.70
C GLY A 40 -16.47 7.83 3.87
N SER A 41 -16.31 7.78 2.54
CA SER A 41 -17.14 6.96 1.65
C SER A 41 -16.74 5.48 1.56
N GLY A 42 -15.82 5.01 2.39
CA GLY A 42 -15.35 3.62 2.38
C GLY A 42 -14.32 3.29 1.32
N LYS A 43 -13.55 4.27 0.81
CA LYS A 43 -12.49 4.05 -0.20
C LYS A 43 -11.53 2.94 0.16
N THR A 44 -11.05 2.92 1.39
CA THR A 44 -10.10 1.89 1.86
C THR A 44 -10.74 0.51 1.82
N THR A 45 -12.01 0.38 2.20
CA THR A 45 -12.75 -0.89 2.11
C THR A 45 -12.84 -1.36 0.66
N VAL A 46 -13.13 -0.47 -0.29
CA VAL A 46 -13.17 -0.80 -1.73
C VAL A 46 -11.82 -1.28 -2.22
N LEU A 47 -10.73 -0.59 -1.86
CA LEU A 47 -9.38 -0.96 -2.28
C LEU A 47 -8.96 -2.31 -1.69
N VAL A 48 -9.20 -2.53 -0.41
CA VAL A 48 -8.90 -3.80 0.27
C VAL A 48 -9.72 -4.95 -0.32
N THR A 49 -11.02 -4.73 -0.57
CA THR A 49 -11.87 -5.73 -1.21
C THR A 49 -11.41 -6.05 -2.63
N ARG A 50 -10.99 -5.03 -3.38
CA ARG A 50 -10.45 -5.22 -4.73
C ARG A 50 -9.21 -6.12 -4.73
N LEU A 51 -8.31 -5.97 -3.77
CA LEU A 51 -7.16 -6.86 -3.61
C LEU A 51 -7.60 -8.31 -3.38
N GLY A 52 -8.55 -8.53 -2.48
CA GLY A 52 -9.14 -9.85 -2.25
C GLY A 52 -9.78 -10.44 -3.51
N TYR A 53 -10.57 -9.64 -4.23
CA TYR A 53 -11.18 -10.05 -5.50
C TYR A 53 -10.16 -10.46 -6.55
N MET A 54 -9.08 -9.69 -6.70
CA MET A 54 -7.99 -9.99 -7.64
C MET A 54 -7.36 -11.36 -7.33
N ILE A 55 -7.20 -11.67 -6.07
CA ILE A 55 -6.57 -12.92 -5.63
C ILE A 55 -7.54 -14.10 -5.72
N TYR A 56 -8.72 -13.99 -5.11
CA TYR A 56 -9.66 -15.10 -4.98
C TYR A 56 -10.47 -15.37 -6.24
N CYS A 57 -10.91 -14.35 -6.95
CA CYS A 57 -11.77 -14.49 -8.12
C CYS A 57 -10.98 -14.45 -9.44
N LYS A 58 -9.93 -13.65 -9.52
CA LYS A 58 -9.10 -13.53 -10.74
C LYS A 58 -7.82 -14.34 -10.72
N GLY A 59 -7.48 -14.93 -9.59
CA GLY A 59 -6.31 -15.79 -9.44
C GLY A 59 -4.98 -15.11 -9.63
N ILE A 60 -4.95 -13.79 -9.40
CA ILE A 60 -3.71 -13.03 -9.47
C ILE A 60 -2.84 -13.38 -8.27
N ASP A 61 -1.58 -13.68 -8.52
CA ASP A 61 -0.63 -13.98 -7.47
C ASP A 61 -0.43 -12.76 -6.57
N PRO A 62 -0.60 -12.86 -5.24
CA PRO A 62 -0.38 -11.75 -4.32
C PRO A 62 0.98 -11.08 -4.49
N GLU A 63 2.03 -11.83 -4.78
CA GLU A 63 3.39 -11.31 -4.98
C GLU A 63 3.53 -10.42 -6.23
N LYS A 64 2.54 -10.44 -7.12
CA LYS A 64 2.47 -9.59 -8.32
C LYS A 64 1.61 -8.35 -8.15
N ILE A 65 1.08 -8.13 -6.96
CA ILE A 65 0.23 -6.99 -6.66
C ILE A 65 1.02 -6.00 -5.81
N LEU A 66 1.16 -4.79 -6.32
CA LEU A 66 1.77 -3.67 -5.61
C LEU A 66 0.69 -2.66 -5.23
N THR A 67 0.62 -2.35 -3.95
CA THR A 67 -0.24 -1.29 -3.42
C THR A 67 0.61 -0.14 -2.91
N VAL A 68 0.36 1.06 -3.43
CA VAL A 68 1.15 2.26 -3.13
C VAL A 68 0.28 3.30 -2.44
N THR A 69 0.81 3.89 -1.37
CA THR A 69 0.18 4.94 -0.58
C THR A 69 1.13 6.12 -0.40
N TYR A 70 0.62 7.26 0.11
CA TYR A 70 1.46 8.42 0.42
C TYR A 70 2.18 8.30 1.77
N THR A 71 1.55 7.69 2.77
CA THR A 71 2.05 7.69 4.15
C THR A 71 2.27 6.28 4.68
N VAL A 72 3.21 6.15 5.60
CA VAL A 72 3.45 4.89 6.32
C VAL A 72 2.20 4.46 7.11
N ALA A 73 1.50 5.41 7.72
CA ALA A 73 0.27 5.14 8.46
C ALA A 73 -0.81 4.52 7.56
N ALA A 74 -1.02 5.07 6.35
CA ALA A 74 -1.98 4.53 5.38
C ALA A 74 -1.57 3.12 4.90
N THR A 75 -0.29 2.89 4.68
CA THR A 75 0.25 1.57 4.32
C THR A 75 -0.08 0.53 5.39
N LYS A 76 0.19 0.86 6.65
CA LYS A 76 -0.08 -0.03 7.80
C LYS A 76 -1.58 -0.27 7.99
N ASP A 77 -2.40 0.76 7.83
CA ASP A 77 -3.86 0.64 7.95
C ASP A 77 -4.43 -0.29 6.87
N MET A 78 -4.01 -0.13 5.61
CA MET A 78 -4.45 -1.01 4.53
C MET A 78 -4.04 -2.46 4.74
N SER A 79 -2.78 -2.72 5.12
CA SER A 79 -2.29 -4.06 5.41
C SER A 79 -3.08 -4.71 6.56
N ARG A 80 -3.32 -3.97 7.62
CA ARG A 80 -4.11 -4.45 8.78
C ARG A 80 -5.56 -4.77 8.39
N ARG A 81 -6.21 -3.91 7.62
CA ARG A 81 -7.58 -4.14 7.15
C ARG A 81 -7.66 -5.33 6.22
N PHE A 82 -6.69 -5.47 5.33
CA PHE A 82 -6.59 -6.65 4.46
C PHE A 82 -6.43 -7.94 5.27
N ALA A 83 -5.52 -7.95 6.24
CA ALA A 83 -5.33 -9.09 7.14
C ALA A 83 -6.60 -9.43 7.93
N GLY A 84 -7.36 -8.43 8.36
CA GLY A 84 -8.63 -8.61 9.06
C GLY A 84 -9.71 -9.31 8.23
N TYR A 85 -9.73 -9.10 6.91
CA TYR A 85 -10.67 -9.78 6.00
C TYR A 85 -10.15 -11.12 5.48
N PHE A 86 -8.86 -11.22 5.16
CA PHE A 86 -8.30 -12.30 4.35
C PHE A 86 -7.18 -13.08 5.03
N GLY A 87 -6.77 -12.68 6.23
CA GLY A 87 -5.73 -13.32 7.02
C GLY A 87 -4.34 -12.71 6.85
N GLU A 88 -3.53 -12.85 7.90
CA GLU A 88 -2.17 -12.30 7.95
C GLU A 88 -1.23 -12.97 6.96
N GLU A 89 -1.32 -14.27 6.80
CA GLU A 89 -0.48 -15.03 5.86
C GLU A 89 -0.57 -14.49 4.43
N LEU A 90 -1.79 -14.15 3.99
CA LEU A 90 -2.00 -13.59 2.66
C LEU A 90 -1.57 -12.11 2.60
N ALA A 91 -1.77 -11.36 3.68
CA ALA A 91 -1.33 -9.97 3.77
C ALA A 91 0.20 -9.84 3.67
N ASP A 92 0.95 -10.76 4.27
CA ASP A 92 2.41 -10.79 4.23
C ASP A 92 2.98 -11.08 2.83
N ARG A 93 2.19 -11.68 1.96
CA ARG A 93 2.56 -11.95 0.56
C ARG A 93 2.30 -10.77 -0.36
N LEU A 94 1.48 -9.80 0.05
CA LEU A 94 1.21 -8.58 -0.69
C LEU A 94 2.30 -7.55 -0.45
N GLU A 95 2.62 -6.76 -1.47
CA GLU A 95 3.54 -5.66 -1.33
C GLU A 95 2.76 -4.34 -1.11
N PHE A 96 2.85 -3.82 0.12
CA PHE A 96 2.34 -2.50 0.49
C PHE A 96 3.52 -1.55 0.69
N ARG A 97 3.56 -0.44 -0.04
CA ARG A 97 4.64 0.55 0.06
C ARG A 97 4.13 1.97 0.00
N THR A 98 4.90 2.87 0.58
CA THR A 98 4.76 4.29 0.25
C THR A 98 5.40 4.58 -1.11
N ILE A 99 5.00 5.70 -1.74
CA ILE A 99 5.63 6.17 -2.99
C ILE A 99 7.13 6.34 -2.79
N ASN A 100 7.55 6.99 -1.71
CA ASN A 100 8.97 7.18 -1.39
C ASN A 100 9.69 5.86 -1.18
N GLY A 101 9.09 4.92 -0.44
CA GLY A 101 9.66 3.58 -0.23
C GLY A 101 9.81 2.79 -1.53
N LEU A 102 8.85 2.90 -2.45
CA LEU A 102 8.95 2.29 -3.77
C LEU A 102 10.07 2.91 -4.61
N CYS A 103 10.16 4.23 -4.64
CA CYS A 103 11.23 4.94 -5.36
C CYS A 103 12.61 4.56 -4.81
N ALA A 104 12.77 4.51 -3.50
CA ALA A 104 14.02 4.08 -2.86
C ALA A 104 14.42 2.64 -3.26
N LYS A 105 13.44 1.73 -3.30
CA LYS A 105 13.67 0.34 -3.74
C LYS A 105 14.14 0.29 -5.20
N ILE A 106 13.50 1.04 -6.09
CA ILE A 106 13.87 1.12 -7.50
C ILE A 106 15.28 1.68 -7.66
N ILE A 107 15.60 2.78 -6.98
CA ILE A 107 16.91 3.42 -7.04
C ILE A 107 18.01 2.46 -6.54
N SER A 108 17.77 1.78 -5.42
CA SER A 108 18.71 0.81 -4.86
C SER A 108 18.93 -0.39 -5.77
N TYR A 109 17.87 -0.88 -6.40
CA TYR A 109 17.97 -1.98 -7.36
C TYR A 109 18.77 -1.57 -8.59
N TYR A 110 18.45 -0.42 -9.19
CA TYR A 110 19.14 0.11 -10.35
C TYR A 110 20.61 0.45 -10.04
N GLY A 111 20.86 1.06 -8.88
CA GLY A 111 22.22 1.37 -8.42
C GLY A 111 23.10 0.12 -8.33
N ARG A 112 22.58 -0.98 -7.83
CA ARG A 112 23.28 -2.27 -7.81
C ARG A 112 23.56 -2.82 -9.19
N MET A 113 22.62 -2.70 -10.13
CA MET A 113 22.83 -3.15 -11.52
C MET A 113 23.96 -2.41 -12.24
N ILE A 114 24.13 -1.13 -11.95
CA ILE A 114 25.19 -0.30 -12.56
C ILE A 114 26.45 -0.18 -11.70
N GLY A 115 26.59 -0.99 -10.64
CA GLY A 115 27.77 -1.04 -9.77
C GLY A 115 27.94 0.19 -8.85
N LYS A 116 26.91 1.00 -8.64
CA LYS A 116 26.93 2.11 -7.69
C LYS A 116 26.52 1.64 -6.30
N LYS A 117 27.10 2.25 -5.26
CA LYS A 117 26.64 2.03 -3.88
C LYS A 117 25.18 2.49 -3.72
N PRO A 118 24.37 1.78 -2.93
CA PRO A 118 23.03 2.22 -2.62
C PRO A 118 23.06 3.60 -1.96
N PHE A 119 22.17 4.48 -2.37
CA PHE A 119 21.97 5.77 -1.71
C PHE A 119 21.35 5.54 -0.35
N GLU A 120 21.89 6.18 0.68
CA GLU A 120 21.19 6.27 1.95
C GLU A 120 20.05 7.28 1.82
N LEU A 121 18.86 6.85 2.26
CA LEU A 121 17.74 7.76 2.39
C LEU A 121 18.07 8.75 3.51
N VAL A 122 18.12 10.02 3.17
CA VAL A 122 18.09 11.08 4.17
C VAL A 122 16.72 10.99 4.84
N GLN A 123 16.66 10.48 6.03
CA GLN A 123 15.50 10.65 6.89
C GLN A 123 15.50 12.12 7.29
N ASP A 124 14.51 12.83 6.81
CA ASP A 124 14.16 14.11 7.40
C ASP A 124 13.52 13.77 8.76
N ASP A 125 14.36 13.52 9.72
CA ASP A 125 13.97 13.55 11.12
C ASP A 125 13.52 15.00 11.32
N GLY A 126 12.22 15.21 11.19
CA GLY A 126 11.57 16.51 11.42
C GLY A 126 11.80 17.01 12.84
N ASP A 127 13.03 17.07 13.22
CA ASP A 127 13.53 17.39 14.52
C ASP A 127 14.45 18.59 14.43
N ASP A 128 14.05 19.56 15.06
CA ASP A 128 14.60 20.59 15.92
C ASP A 128 16.15 20.79 15.96
N ASN A 129 16.88 20.24 15.03
CA ASN A 129 18.28 20.51 14.77
C ASN A 129 18.43 21.53 13.65
N SER A 130 17.73 22.68 13.77
CA SER A 130 18.17 23.84 13.01
C SER A 130 19.58 24.22 13.49
N PRO A 131 20.51 24.42 12.56
CA PRO A 131 21.89 24.78 12.88
C PRO A 131 22.03 26.05 13.73
N ASP A 132 20.96 26.82 13.88
CA ASP A 132 20.92 28.06 14.67
C ASP A 132 20.91 27.84 16.19
N LYS A 133 20.69 26.62 16.69
CA LYS A 133 20.78 26.38 18.15
C LYS A 133 22.17 26.02 18.65
N LYS A 134 23.14 25.84 17.80
CA LYS A 134 24.51 25.51 18.22
C LYS A 134 25.43 26.72 18.45
N ASN A 135 24.95 27.93 18.15
CA ASN A 135 25.76 29.12 18.33
C ASN A 135 25.39 29.97 19.57
N SER A 136 24.53 29.45 20.44
CA SER A 136 24.18 30.13 21.69
C SER A 136 24.99 29.68 22.90
N ASP A 137 25.91 28.77 22.75
CA ASP A 137 26.84 28.43 23.82
C ASP A 137 28.13 29.24 23.68
N GLY A 138 28.09 30.39 24.33
CA GLY A 138 29.21 30.98 25.01
C GLY A 138 30.55 31.01 24.31
N GLN A 139 30.74 31.97 23.46
CA GLN A 139 32.03 32.64 23.50
C GLN A 139 31.78 34.10 23.84
N ASN A 140 31.86 34.36 25.12
CA ASN A 140 32.26 35.67 25.61
C ASN A 140 33.64 35.97 25.07
N VAL A 141 33.68 36.85 24.21
CA VAL A 141 34.88 37.65 23.97
C VAL A 141 34.51 39.08 24.27
#